data_b1780dfdd1add313ecaaa755e648990d
#
_entry.id   b1780dfdd1add313ecaaa755e648990d
#
_cell.length_a   1.000
_cell.length_b   1.000
_cell.length_c   1.000
_cell.angle_alpha   90.00
_cell.angle_beta   90.00
_cell.angle_gamma   90.00
#
_symmetry.space_group_name_H-M   'P 1'
#
loop_
_entity.id
_entity.type
_entity.pdbx_description
1 polymer ?
#
loop_
_entity_poly.entity_id
_entity_poly.type
_entity_poly.pdbx_seq_one_letter_code
_entity_poly.pdbx_strand_id
1 'polypeptide(L)'
;MAALAAFAQEPIPVAEPQQPAQPQAAPAKNTVEDAYRGIVKLEVAVTKPNYRTPWQTGGFGRGNGTGFMVAPGVFMTNAHVVADTDRIYVSPYADSRKLPARVKYVAHDADLALVEVEDKDAFKDVPCLEFSEDIPQLEDRVRAIGYPIGGNRLSVTSGIVSRIDTIPYSHPRNSAHLALQIDAAINPGNSGGPVLKGDKVVGVAFQGLQEANSTGYVIPMSVIRHFLKDVEDGHYDGYVNVAAEFMPAENPALRQYLNLPQDATGCLVAEVAVGGSSDGALKPGDVILAVNGIKVDSSAMIMLDGVRVPLEELAERSFSGDKVKYTIMRDGKQMETEGTLAPLKASQVLARAYDQLPRYVEFGGLVFQPMQADVISARNISPKNYLVEMDAYVRGGEFKTKEDVVFLTNVLPDEVNARMDDFGRRVVKKVNGVEVKGLSHLYELLYPQDTANRPAYTVIELAGAERPLVFDNAAIDAANKRIGAKYNVPEPARLK
;
A
#
# COMPACT_ATOMS: atom_id res chain seq x y z
N MET A 1 -12.10 102.96 -51.46
CA MET A 1 -12.26 101.53 -51.70
C MET A 1 -10.99 100.85 -51.23
N ALA A 2 -11.00 100.27 -50.08
CA ALA A 2 -9.80 99.63 -49.47
C ALA A 2 -9.91 98.10 -49.65
N ALA A 3 -8.87 97.52 -50.21
CA ALA A 3 -8.75 96.09 -50.38
C ALA A 3 -8.07 95.46 -49.15
N LEU A 4 -8.78 94.58 -48.53
CA LEU A 4 -8.19 93.75 -47.44
C LEU A 4 -7.35 92.57 -48.04
N ALA A 5 -6.09 92.53 -47.68
CA ALA A 5 -5.21 91.37 -47.96
C ALA A 5 -5.39 90.35 -46.81
N ALA A 6 -5.78 89.15 -47.17
CA ALA A 6 -5.86 88.04 -46.27
C ALA A 6 -4.50 87.36 -46.19
N PHE A 7 -3.94 87.28 -44.98
CA PHE A 7 -2.78 86.48 -44.68
C PHE A 7 -3.20 84.99 -44.43
N ALA A 8 -2.75 84.10 -45.27
CA ALA A 8 -2.89 82.68 -45.02
C ALA A 8 -1.75 82.21 -44.05
N GLN A 9 -2.14 81.71 -42.89
CA GLN A 9 -1.22 81.06 -41.98
C GLN A 9 -1.08 79.59 -42.38
N GLU A 10 0.17 79.12 -42.57
CA GLU A 10 0.51 77.68 -42.76
C GLU A 10 0.22 76.94 -41.45
N PRO A 11 -0.29 75.68 -41.52
CA PRO A 11 -0.56 74.89 -40.33
C PRO A 11 0.74 74.38 -39.74
N ILE A 12 0.88 74.44 -38.43
CA ILE A 12 1.96 73.91 -37.60
C ILE A 12 1.85 72.37 -37.64
N PRO A 13 2.95 71.61 -37.91
CA PRO A 13 2.92 70.15 -37.86
C PRO A 13 2.65 69.64 -36.43
N VAL A 14 1.56 68.95 -36.28
CA VAL A 14 1.21 68.24 -35.03
C VAL A 14 2.08 67.00 -34.95
N ALA A 15 2.93 66.91 -33.94
CA ALA A 15 3.72 65.69 -33.65
C ALA A 15 2.74 64.54 -33.30
N GLU A 16 2.90 63.42 -34.04
CA GLU A 16 2.16 62.18 -33.72
C GLU A 16 2.50 61.71 -32.27
N PRO A 17 1.50 61.32 -31.49
CA PRO A 17 1.75 60.81 -30.16
C PRO A 17 2.48 59.46 -30.27
N GLN A 18 3.69 59.40 -29.71
CA GLN A 18 4.43 58.12 -29.53
C GLN A 18 3.58 57.20 -28.67
N GLN A 19 3.19 56.05 -29.22
CA GLN A 19 2.56 54.97 -28.48
C GLN A 19 3.48 54.56 -27.30
N PRO A 20 2.98 54.47 -26.07
CA PRO A 20 3.78 53.95 -24.97
C PRO A 20 4.18 52.52 -25.26
N ALA A 21 5.47 52.20 -25.05
CA ALA A 21 6.00 50.85 -25.16
C ALA A 21 5.13 49.90 -24.32
N GLN A 22 4.58 48.87 -24.98
CA GLN A 22 3.85 47.81 -24.27
C GLN A 22 4.83 47.14 -23.27
N PRO A 23 4.46 46.98 -22.00
CA PRO A 23 5.28 46.23 -21.08
C PRO A 23 5.43 44.80 -21.61
N GLN A 24 6.67 44.33 -21.73
CA GLN A 24 6.94 42.92 -21.97
C GLN A 24 6.19 42.12 -20.92
N ALA A 25 5.28 41.26 -21.36
CA ALA A 25 4.55 40.37 -20.48
C ALA A 25 5.54 39.53 -19.69
N ALA A 26 5.48 39.61 -18.37
CA ALA A 26 6.13 38.66 -17.50
C ALA A 26 5.70 37.25 -17.90
N PRO A 27 6.56 36.20 -17.75
CA PRO A 27 6.19 34.84 -18.09
C PRO A 27 4.85 34.51 -17.41
N ALA A 28 3.89 34.05 -18.19
CA ALA A 28 2.53 33.77 -17.72
C ALA A 28 2.62 32.83 -16.52
N LYS A 29 2.10 33.28 -15.37
CA LYS A 29 1.85 32.39 -14.22
C LYS A 29 0.92 31.30 -14.73
N ASN A 30 1.27 30.02 -14.43
CA ASN A 30 0.41 28.87 -14.69
C ASN A 30 -1.02 29.21 -14.25
N THR A 31 -1.94 29.26 -15.19
CA THR A 31 -3.34 29.53 -14.88
C THR A 31 -3.94 28.29 -14.20
N VAL A 32 -5.04 28.48 -13.47
CA VAL A 32 -5.80 27.35 -12.89
C VAL A 32 -6.17 26.31 -13.96
N GLU A 33 -6.39 26.77 -15.20
CA GLU A 33 -6.71 25.93 -16.35
C GLU A 33 -5.50 25.12 -16.82
N ASP A 34 -4.27 25.64 -16.72
CA ASP A 34 -3.05 24.91 -17.04
C ASP A 34 -2.83 23.74 -16.05
N ALA A 35 -3.12 23.94 -14.77
CA ALA A 35 -3.08 22.83 -13.78
C ALA A 35 -4.04 21.69 -14.15
N TYR A 36 -5.23 22.01 -14.69
CA TYR A 36 -6.20 21.00 -15.11
C TYR A 36 -5.71 20.15 -16.30
N ARG A 37 -4.88 20.70 -17.19
CA ARG A 37 -4.31 19.97 -18.32
C ARG A 37 -3.39 18.80 -17.88
N GLY A 38 -2.76 18.94 -16.71
CA GLY A 38 -1.95 17.89 -16.10
C GLY A 38 -2.76 16.83 -15.38
N ILE A 39 -4.10 16.96 -15.25
CA ILE A 39 -4.97 16.00 -14.58
C ILE A 39 -5.68 15.14 -15.62
N VAL A 40 -5.54 13.82 -15.50
CA VAL A 40 -5.99 12.85 -16.49
C VAL A 40 -6.98 11.86 -15.89
N LYS A 41 -7.86 11.33 -16.75
CA LYS A 41 -8.70 10.19 -16.42
C LYS A 41 -7.94 8.90 -16.70
N LEU A 42 -7.95 7.99 -15.74
CA LEU A 42 -7.46 6.62 -15.90
C LEU A 42 -8.63 5.67 -16.13
N GLU A 43 -8.54 4.84 -17.14
CA GLU A 43 -9.48 3.76 -17.42
C GLU A 43 -8.70 2.44 -17.41
N VAL A 44 -9.12 1.50 -16.57
CA VAL A 44 -8.40 0.25 -16.36
C VAL A 44 -9.29 -0.95 -16.65
N ALA A 45 -8.68 -2.00 -17.22
CA ALA A 45 -9.26 -3.32 -17.33
C ALA A 45 -8.51 -4.24 -16.38
N VAL A 46 -9.23 -4.96 -15.53
CA VAL A 46 -8.65 -5.79 -14.47
C VAL A 46 -9.15 -7.22 -14.56
N THR A 47 -8.27 -8.17 -14.28
CA THR A 47 -8.62 -9.58 -14.09
C THR A 47 -8.24 -10.01 -12.69
N LYS A 48 -9.23 -10.12 -11.81
CA LYS A 48 -8.96 -10.46 -10.40
C LYS A 48 -8.44 -11.88 -10.25
N PRO A 49 -7.48 -12.13 -9.35
CA PRO A 49 -7.05 -13.47 -8.99
C PRO A 49 -8.19 -14.29 -8.39
N ASN A 50 -8.23 -15.61 -8.66
CA ASN A 50 -9.23 -16.51 -8.10
C ASN A 50 -8.62 -17.43 -7.04
N TYR A 51 -8.72 -17.06 -5.78
CA TYR A 51 -8.18 -17.84 -4.66
C TYR A 51 -9.01 -19.10 -4.32
N ARG A 52 -10.22 -19.26 -4.90
CA ARG A 52 -11.03 -20.48 -4.73
C ARG A 52 -10.65 -21.58 -5.73
N THR A 53 -10.29 -21.20 -6.94
CA THR A 53 -9.79 -22.07 -8.00
C THR A 53 -8.51 -21.45 -8.55
N PRO A 54 -7.35 -21.61 -7.84
CA PRO A 54 -6.17 -20.79 -8.07
C PRO A 54 -5.54 -20.92 -9.47
N TRP A 55 -5.86 -21.97 -10.19
CA TRP A 55 -5.47 -22.18 -11.60
C TRP A 55 -6.37 -21.46 -12.62
N GLN A 56 -7.50 -20.91 -12.19
CA GLN A 56 -8.42 -20.16 -13.05
C GLN A 56 -8.31 -18.67 -12.79
N THR A 57 -8.56 -17.87 -13.83
CA THR A 57 -8.75 -16.43 -13.67
C THR A 57 -10.06 -16.14 -12.97
N GLY A 58 -10.10 -15.06 -12.21
CA GLY A 58 -11.31 -14.56 -11.57
C GLY A 58 -12.16 -13.69 -12.51
N GLY A 59 -12.97 -12.84 -11.91
CA GLY A 59 -13.86 -11.95 -12.67
C GLY A 59 -13.10 -10.85 -13.40
N PHE A 60 -13.49 -10.61 -14.66
CA PHE A 60 -13.08 -9.43 -15.40
C PHE A 60 -13.86 -8.20 -14.92
N GLY A 61 -13.16 -7.07 -14.77
CA GLY A 61 -13.75 -5.81 -14.37
C GLY A 61 -13.19 -4.62 -15.15
N ARG A 62 -13.86 -3.49 -15.00
CA ARG A 62 -13.35 -2.20 -15.47
C ARG A 62 -13.42 -1.22 -14.30
N GLY A 63 -12.39 -0.39 -14.20
CA GLY A 63 -12.29 0.67 -13.21
C GLY A 63 -11.99 2.01 -13.85
N ASN A 64 -12.27 3.06 -13.11
CA ASN A 64 -11.88 4.42 -13.45
C ASN A 64 -11.21 5.04 -12.23
N GLY A 65 -10.25 5.90 -12.49
CA GLY A 65 -9.60 6.73 -11.50
C GLY A 65 -9.10 8.03 -12.10
N THR A 66 -8.42 8.78 -11.29
CA THR A 66 -7.78 10.04 -11.68
C THR A 66 -6.27 9.88 -11.51
N GLY A 67 -5.51 10.56 -12.33
CA GLY A 67 -4.07 10.73 -12.16
C GLY A 67 -3.69 12.18 -12.44
N PHE A 68 -2.52 12.60 -12.00
CA PHE A 68 -1.97 13.91 -12.30
C PHE A 68 -0.48 13.83 -12.61
N MET A 69 -0.04 14.69 -13.53
CA MET A 69 1.32 14.64 -14.08
C MET A 69 2.36 15.16 -13.08
N VAL A 70 3.34 14.32 -12.76
CA VAL A 70 4.47 14.61 -11.86
C VAL A 70 5.81 14.71 -12.59
N ALA A 71 5.89 14.10 -13.78
CA ALA A 71 6.98 14.25 -14.72
C ALA A 71 6.40 14.08 -16.13
N PRO A 72 7.08 14.52 -17.22
CA PRO A 72 6.56 14.41 -18.58
C PRO A 72 6.10 13.01 -18.94
N GLY A 73 4.78 12.84 -19.15
CA GLY A 73 4.15 11.56 -19.46
C GLY A 73 4.10 10.55 -18.28
N VAL A 74 4.41 10.99 -17.05
CA VAL A 74 4.32 10.17 -15.82
C VAL A 74 3.28 10.78 -14.88
N PHE A 75 2.35 9.95 -14.45
CA PHE A 75 1.20 10.35 -13.64
C PHE A 75 1.19 9.63 -12.31
N MET A 76 1.00 10.38 -11.23
CA MET A 76 0.70 9.81 -9.91
C MET A 76 -0.79 9.48 -9.81
N THR A 77 -1.08 8.35 -9.20
CA THR A 77 -2.43 7.87 -8.89
C THR A 77 -2.40 6.97 -7.66
N ASN A 78 -3.52 6.35 -7.29
CA ASN A 78 -3.55 5.33 -6.24
C ASN A 78 -3.19 3.94 -6.78
N ALA A 79 -2.59 3.11 -5.92
CA ALA A 79 -2.33 1.70 -6.21
C ALA A 79 -3.64 0.92 -6.45
N HIS A 80 -4.69 1.16 -5.66
CA HIS A 80 -5.98 0.48 -5.84
C HIS A 80 -6.67 0.78 -7.19
N VAL A 81 -6.30 1.87 -7.86
CA VAL A 81 -6.80 2.20 -9.21
C VAL A 81 -6.17 1.29 -10.26
N VAL A 82 -4.90 0.91 -10.06
CA VAL A 82 -4.11 0.18 -11.06
C VAL A 82 -3.76 -1.26 -10.65
N ALA A 83 -4.19 -1.72 -9.47
CA ALA A 83 -3.95 -3.09 -9.01
C ALA A 83 -4.66 -4.13 -9.88
N ASP A 84 -4.00 -5.26 -10.14
CA ASP A 84 -4.48 -6.39 -10.95
C ASP A 84 -4.89 -5.99 -12.37
N THR A 85 -4.25 -4.96 -12.95
CA THR A 85 -4.63 -4.44 -14.26
C THR A 85 -3.98 -5.19 -15.41
N ASP A 86 -4.80 -5.55 -16.41
CA ASP A 86 -4.33 -6.06 -17.70
C ASP A 86 -3.99 -4.91 -18.67
N ARG A 87 -4.74 -3.81 -18.59
CA ARG A 87 -4.58 -2.64 -19.48
C ARG A 87 -4.95 -1.35 -18.78
N ILE A 88 -4.17 -0.31 -19.06
CA ILE A 88 -4.39 1.05 -18.58
C ILE A 88 -4.45 1.99 -19.78
N TYR A 89 -5.44 2.88 -19.78
CA TYR A 89 -5.55 3.99 -20.71
C TYR A 89 -5.61 5.30 -19.96
N VAL A 90 -4.83 6.26 -20.44
CA VAL A 90 -4.83 7.65 -19.97
C VAL A 90 -5.61 8.49 -20.97
N SER A 91 -6.64 9.21 -20.51
CA SER A 91 -7.38 10.19 -21.30
C SER A 91 -6.99 11.60 -20.84
N PRO A 92 -6.37 12.43 -21.72
CA PRO A 92 -5.97 13.79 -21.38
C PRO A 92 -7.18 14.70 -21.11
N TYR A 93 -6.94 15.82 -20.43
CA TYR A 93 -7.97 16.84 -20.18
C TYR A 93 -8.56 17.37 -21.49
N ALA A 94 -9.89 17.40 -21.56
CA ALA A 94 -10.66 17.88 -22.73
C ALA A 94 -10.30 17.21 -24.08
N ASP A 95 -9.74 16.01 -24.04
CA ASP A 95 -9.35 15.22 -25.22
C ASP A 95 -10.10 13.86 -25.22
N SER A 96 -10.46 13.39 -26.39
CA SER A 96 -11.16 12.10 -26.56
C SER A 96 -10.21 10.92 -26.77
N ARG A 97 -8.91 11.18 -26.95
CA ARG A 97 -7.90 10.13 -27.14
C ARG A 97 -7.74 9.29 -25.88
N LYS A 98 -7.45 8.01 -26.10
CA LYS A 98 -7.09 7.04 -25.05
C LYS A 98 -5.68 6.55 -25.32
N LEU A 99 -4.73 7.00 -24.52
CA LEU A 99 -3.32 6.70 -24.68
C LEU A 99 -2.98 5.46 -23.85
N PRO A 100 -2.40 4.40 -24.46
CA PRO A 100 -1.93 3.25 -23.69
C PRO A 100 -0.88 3.66 -22.67
N ALA A 101 -0.95 3.03 -21.50
CA ALA A 101 -0.04 3.29 -20.41
C ALA A 101 0.26 2.00 -19.62
N ARG A 102 1.29 2.07 -18.79
CA ARG A 102 1.70 0.98 -17.92
C ARG A 102 2.00 1.49 -16.52
N VAL A 103 1.91 0.62 -15.53
CA VAL A 103 2.42 0.89 -14.19
C VAL A 103 3.95 0.99 -14.29
N LYS A 104 4.51 2.10 -13.78
CA LYS A 104 5.95 2.30 -13.68
C LYS A 104 6.48 1.84 -12.33
N TYR A 105 5.82 2.28 -11.25
CA TYR A 105 6.06 1.88 -9.87
C TYR A 105 4.73 1.79 -9.14
N VAL A 106 4.63 0.88 -8.17
CA VAL A 106 3.45 0.73 -7.31
C VAL A 106 3.87 0.45 -5.88
N ALA A 107 3.27 1.19 -4.95
CA ALA A 107 3.39 1.05 -3.50
C ALA A 107 2.02 0.65 -2.95
N HIS A 108 1.76 -0.66 -2.87
CA HIS A 108 0.47 -1.16 -2.38
C HIS A 108 0.24 -0.84 -0.92
N ASP A 109 1.29 -0.82 -0.10
CA ASP A 109 1.26 -0.46 1.32
C ASP A 109 0.87 1.01 1.56
N ALA A 110 1.31 1.92 0.69
CA ALA A 110 0.99 3.36 0.74
C ALA A 110 -0.19 3.79 -0.15
N ASP A 111 -0.77 2.86 -0.90
CA ASP A 111 -1.82 3.12 -1.90
C ASP A 111 -1.45 4.20 -2.93
N LEU A 112 -0.20 4.20 -3.40
CA LEU A 112 0.33 5.11 -4.43
C LEU A 112 0.87 4.33 -5.62
N ALA A 113 0.79 4.93 -6.82
CA ALA A 113 1.38 4.39 -8.03
C ALA A 113 1.83 5.49 -8.99
N LEU A 114 2.85 5.20 -9.79
CA LEU A 114 3.21 5.98 -10.96
C LEU A 114 2.86 5.20 -12.23
N VAL A 115 2.11 5.87 -13.12
CA VAL A 115 1.71 5.35 -14.43
C VAL A 115 2.42 6.14 -15.50
N GLU A 116 2.99 5.46 -16.48
CA GLU A 116 3.72 6.06 -17.60
C GLU A 116 3.00 5.77 -18.90
N VAL A 117 2.72 6.80 -19.70
CA VAL A 117 2.17 6.64 -21.04
C VAL A 117 3.24 6.20 -22.03
N GLU A 118 2.86 5.43 -23.05
CA GLU A 118 3.77 5.01 -24.11
C GLU A 118 4.16 6.21 -25.00
N ASP A 119 3.19 7.07 -25.36
CA ASP A 119 3.39 8.30 -26.14
C ASP A 119 3.54 9.52 -25.22
N LYS A 120 4.78 9.82 -24.81
CA LYS A 120 5.11 10.98 -23.96
C LYS A 120 4.95 12.32 -24.68
N ASP A 121 5.07 12.33 -26.00
CA ASP A 121 4.98 13.56 -26.80
C ASP A 121 3.57 14.18 -26.72
N ALA A 122 2.56 13.36 -26.43
CA ALA A 122 1.20 13.83 -26.19
C ALA A 122 1.08 14.83 -25.02
N PHE A 123 2.08 14.87 -24.13
CA PHE A 123 2.10 15.70 -22.91
C PHE A 123 3.29 16.67 -22.85
N LYS A 124 4.05 16.85 -23.94
CA LYS A 124 5.28 17.69 -23.98
C LYS A 124 5.04 19.15 -23.57
N ASP A 125 3.86 19.69 -23.90
CA ASP A 125 3.48 21.09 -23.62
C ASP A 125 2.52 21.21 -22.42
N VAL A 126 2.41 20.17 -21.59
CA VAL A 126 1.58 20.15 -20.40
C VAL A 126 2.46 20.34 -19.17
N PRO A 127 2.18 21.32 -18.29
CA PRO A 127 2.97 21.53 -17.09
C PRO A 127 2.71 20.41 -16.06
N CYS A 128 3.77 20.00 -15.36
CA CYS A 128 3.63 19.15 -14.17
C CYS A 128 3.00 19.94 -13.02
N LEU A 129 2.26 19.27 -12.17
CA LEU A 129 1.76 19.87 -10.94
C LEU A 129 2.90 20.01 -9.93
N GLU A 130 2.96 21.15 -9.26
CA GLU A 130 3.95 21.41 -8.21
C GLU A 130 3.48 20.86 -6.87
N PHE A 131 4.39 20.22 -6.14
CA PHE A 131 4.13 19.75 -4.78
C PHE A 131 4.34 20.85 -3.75
N SER A 132 3.50 20.86 -2.70
CA SER A 132 3.70 21.70 -1.52
C SER A 132 4.89 21.19 -0.70
N GLU A 133 5.65 22.10 -0.10
CA GLU A 133 6.69 21.74 0.87
C GLU A 133 6.09 21.43 2.24
N ASP A 134 5.01 22.09 2.60
CA ASP A 134 4.37 22.02 3.91
C ASP A 134 3.21 21.03 3.94
N ILE A 135 2.99 20.41 5.12
CA ILE A 135 1.76 19.70 5.44
C ILE A 135 0.69 20.74 5.78
N PRO A 136 -0.52 20.65 5.20
CA PRO A 136 -1.60 21.58 5.53
C PRO A 136 -1.95 21.55 7.02
N GLN A 137 -2.35 22.68 7.56
CA GLN A 137 -2.84 22.79 8.93
C GLN A 137 -4.36 22.58 8.98
N LEU A 138 -4.89 22.35 10.18
CA LEU A 138 -6.35 22.34 10.40
C LEU A 138 -6.97 23.64 9.89
N GLU A 139 -8.18 23.54 9.31
CA GLU A 139 -8.95 24.64 8.71
C GLU A 139 -8.39 25.19 7.39
N ASP A 140 -7.23 24.69 6.92
CA ASP A 140 -6.73 25.07 5.58
C ASP A 140 -7.72 24.64 4.49
N ARG A 141 -8.01 25.57 3.58
CA ARG A 141 -8.89 25.32 2.43
C ARG A 141 -8.16 24.50 1.37
N VAL A 142 -8.83 23.43 0.93
CA VAL A 142 -8.31 22.51 -0.09
C VAL A 142 -9.35 22.22 -1.17
N ARG A 143 -8.87 21.81 -2.35
CA ARG A 143 -9.70 21.38 -3.49
C ARG A 143 -9.26 20.00 -3.93
N ALA A 144 -10.17 19.04 -3.91
CA ALA A 144 -9.97 17.73 -4.52
C ALA A 144 -10.48 17.75 -5.97
N ILE A 145 -9.65 17.26 -6.90
CA ILE A 145 -9.91 17.36 -8.34
C ILE A 145 -9.81 15.97 -8.96
N GLY A 146 -10.82 15.59 -9.77
CA GLY A 146 -10.80 14.27 -10.40
C GLY A 146 -11.95 14.02 -11.36
N TYR A 147 -12.05 12.77 -11.83
CA TYR A 147 -13.04 12.28 -12.78
C TYR A 147 -13.99 11.28 -12.10
N PRO A 148 -15.08 11.72 -11.47
CA PRO A 148 -16.01 10.82 -10.80
C PRO A 148 -16.67 9.84 -11.77
N ILE A 149 -17.02 8.64 -11.25
CA ILE A 149 -17.69 7.60 -12.03
C ILE A 149 -18.98 8.16 -12.63
N GLY A 150 -19.22 7.83 -13.91
CA GLY A 150 -20.40 8.27 -14.68
C GLY A 150 -20.20 9.58 -15.43
N GLY A 151 -19.03 10.23 -15.32
CA GLY A 151 -18.69 11.46 -16.04
C GLY A 151 -17.39 11.38 -16.82
N ASN A 152 -17.30 12.14 -17.91
CA ASN A 152 -16.04 12.37 -18.66
C ASN A 152 -15.52 13.80 -18.43
N ARG A 153 -16.12 14.53 -17.52
CA ARG A 153 -15.72 15.91 -17.19
C ARG A 153 -15.05 15.94 -15.82
N LEU A 154 -14.04 16.79 -15.72
CA LEU A 154 -13.37 17.08 -14.47
C LEU A 154 -14.35 17.62 -13.44
N SER A 155 -14.24 17.16 -12.21
CA SER A 155 -14.99 17.64 -11.05
C SER A 155 -14.03 18.25 -10.04
N VAL A 156 -14.46 19.35 -9.42
CA VAL A 156 -13.72 20.01 -8.34
C VAL A 156 -14.64 20.08 -7.13
N THR A 157 -14.20 19.49 -6.02
CA THR A 157 -14.84 19.63 -4.72
C THR A 157 -13.95 20.44 -3.78
N SER A 158 -14.53 21.29 -2.96
CA SER A 158 -13.80 22.17 -2.03
C SER A 158 -14.20 21.89 -0.60
N GLY A 159 -13.26 21.99 0.30
CA GLY A 159 -13.47 21.84 1.73
C GLY A 159 -12.27 22.34 2.53
N ILE A 160 -12.19 21.91 3.79
CA ILE A 160 -11.09 22.23 4.70
C ILE A 160 -10.46 20.95 5.25
N VAL A 161 -9.23 21.06 5.74
CA VAL A 161 -8.60 20.01 6.53
C VAL A 161 -9.25 19.97 7.91
N SER A 162 -9.96 18.90 8.20
CA SER A 162 -10.72 18.71 9.45
C SER A 162 -9.94 17.95 10.51
N ARG A 163 -8.99 17.07 10.09
CA ARG A 163 -8.21 16.23 11.00
C ARG A 163 -6.93 15.76 10.32
N ILE A 164 -5.89 15.56 11.12
CA ILE A 164 -4.63 14.92 10.72
C ILE A 164 -4.39 13.77 11.70
N ASP A 165 -4.35 12.54 11.19
CA ASP A 165 -4.23 11.35 12.05
C ASP A 165 -3.64 10.17 11.27
N THR A 166 -3.11 9.19 12.00
CA THR A 166 -2.70 7.90 11.43
C THR A 166 -3.91 6.99 11.35
N ILE A 167 -4.22 6.50 10.15
CA ILE A 167 -5.36 5.62 9.92
C ILE A 167 -4.96 4.37 9.13
N PRO A 168 -5.66 3.24 9.31
CA PRO A 168 -5.51 2.11 8.40
C PRO A 168 -5.91 2.47 6.98
N TYR A 169 -5.02 2.20 6.01
CA TYR A 169 -5.36 2.36 4.61
C TYR A 169 -6.16 1.17 4.11
N SER A 170 -7.27 1.45 3.43
CA SER A 170 -8.25 0.42 3.02
C SER A 170 -7.70 -0.55 1.97
N HIS A 171 -6.76 -0.11 1.14
CA HIS A 171 -6.18 -0.93 0.08
C HIS A 171 -5.26 -2.03 0.64
N PRO A 172 -4.17 -1.71 1.39
CA PRO A 172 -3.27 -2.72 1.95
C PRO A 172 -3.92 -3.55 3.05
N ARG A 173 -4.81 -2.96 3.84
CA ARG A 173 -5.51 -3.49 5.03
C ARG A 173 -4.64 -3.81 6.24
N ASN A 174 -3.34 -3.91 6.10
CA ASN A 174 -2.38 -4.23 7.15
C ASN A 174 -1.37 -3.09 7.41
N SER A 175 -1.52 -1.96 6.73
CA SER A 175 -0.68 -0.78 6.89
C SER A 175 -1.53 0.42 7.33
N ALA A 176 -0.97 1.23 8.22
CA ALA A 176 -1.58 2.46 8.70
C ALA A 176 -0.56 3.58 8.51
N HIS A 177 -0.96 4.66 7.89
CA HIS A 177 -0.12 5.80 7.61
C HIS A 177 -0.84 7.10 7.95
N LEU A 178 -0.09 8.20 8.03
CA LEU A 178 -0.66 9.52 8.20
C LEU A 178 -1.65 9.83 7.07
N ALA A 179 -2.78 10.44 7.41
CA ALA A 179 -3.79 10.88 6.46
C ALA A 179 -4.37 12.24 6.88
N LEU A 180 -4.76 13.02 5.89
CA LEU A 180 -5.56 14.23 6.10
C LEU A 180 -7.03 13.87 5.89
N GLN A 181 -7.86 14.15 6.86
CA GLN A 181 -9.30 14.11 6.72
C GLN A 181 -9.78 15.49 6.25
N ILE A 182 -10.58 15.49 5.17
CA ILE A 182 -11.17 16.72 4.63
C ILE A 182 -12.70 16.58 4.56
N ASP A 183 -13.40 17.68 4.64
CA ASP A 183 -14.86 17.75 4.48
C ASP A 183 -15.31 17.93 3.02
N ALA A 184 -14.35 17.94 2.07
CA ALA A 184 -14.65 17.84 0.65
C ALA A 184 -15.03 16.41 0.26
N ALA A 185 -16.11 16.23 -0.48
CA ALA A 185 -16.56 14.92 -0.92
C ALA A 185 -15.54 14.27 -1.89
N ILE A 186 -15.04 13.09 -1.53
CA ILE A 186 -14.27 12.21 -2.41
C ILE A 186 -15.19 11.10 -2.89
N ASN A 187 -15.62 11.20 -4.15
CA ASN A 187 -16.48 10.20 -4.79
C ASN A 187 -15.64 9.17 -5.56
N PRO A 188 -16.17 7.95 -5.76
CA PRO A 188 -15.53 6.95 -6.62
C PRO A 188 -15.18 7.54 -7.99
N GLY A 189 -13.90 7.37 -8.39
CA GLY A 189 -13.31 7.96 -9.59
C GLY A 189 -12.43 9.20 -9.32
N ASN A 190 -12.64 9.92 -8.20
CA ASN A 190 -11.71 10.97 -7.75
C ASN A 190 -10.42 10.40 -7.14
N SER A 191 -10.41 9.11 -6.79
CA SER A 191 -9.21 8.41 -6.28
C SER A 191 -8.04 8.59 -7.23
N GLY A 192 -6.87 8.91 -6.67
CA GLY A 192 -5.64 9.21 -7.43
C GLY A 192 -5.55 10.67 -7.91
N GLY A 193 -6.61 11.45 -7.74
CA GLY A 193 -6.63 12.87 -8.08
C GLY A 193 -5.86 13.73 -7.08
N PRO A 194 -5.30 14.88 -7.53
CA PRO A 194 -4.60 15.79 -6.64
C PRO A 194 -5.55 16.52 -5.71
N VAL A 195 -5.09 16.73 -4.49
CA VAL A 195 -5.69 17.68 -3.55
C VAL A 195 -4.78 18.90 -3.47
N LEU A 196 -5.33 20.07 -3.81
CA LEU A 196 -4.59 21.33 -3.92
C LEU A 196 -4.90 22.29 -2.76
N LYS A 197 -3.86 22.93 -2.23
CA LYS A 197 -3.94 24.16 -1.44
C LYS A 197 -3.36 25.30 -2.31
N GLY A 198 -4.20 26.24 -2.71
CA GLY A 198 -3.81 27.20 -3.75
C GLY A 198 -3.61 26.48 -5.10
N ASP A 199 -2.40 26.55 -5.62
CA ASP A 199 -1.94 25.91 -6.87
C ASP A 199 -1.02 24.70 -6.67
N LYS A 200 -0.69 24.37 -5.40
CA LYS A 200 0.23 23.28 -5.07
C LYS A 200 -0.50 22.05 -4.56
N VAL A 201 0.02 20.88 -4.92
CA VAL A 201 -0.45 19.57 -4.45
C VAL A 201 -0.04 19.37 -2.99
N VAL A 202 -1.01 19.14 -2.11
CA VAL A 202 -0.82 18.83 -0.69
C VAL A 202 -1.10 17.37 -0.38
N GLY A 203 -1.62 16.61 -1.35
CA GLY A 203 -1.85 15.19 -1.20
C GLY A 203 -2.62 14.57 -2.37
N VAL A 204 -2.90 13.27 -2.24
CA VAL A 204 -3.65 12.45 -3.20
C VAL A 204 -4.94 11.98 -2.56
N ALA A 205 -6.08 12.24 -3.21
CA ALA A 205 -7.38 11.73 -2.77
C ALA A 205 -7.43 10.20 -2.91
N PHE A 206 -7.85 9.46 -1.85
CA PHE A 206 -7.79 7.99 -1.95
C PHE A 206 -9.03 7.25 -1.45
N GLN A 207 -9.67 7.64 -0.37
CA GLN A 207 -10.87 6.96 0.14
C GLN A 207 -11.87 7.92 0.76
N GLY A 208 -13.16 7.53 0.72
CA GLY A 208 -14.24 8.19 1.44
C GLY A 208 -14.87 7.21 2.44
N LEU A 209 -15.40 7.70 3.54
CA LEU A 209 -16.23 6.89 4.43
C LEU A 209 -17.63 6.75 3.81
N GLN A 210 -18.03 5.51 3.47
CA GLN A 210 -19.35 5.24 2.89
C GLN A 210 -20.52 5.58 3.82
N GLU A 211 -20.27 5.60 5.13
CA GLU A 211 -21.28 5.85 6.16
C GLU A 211 -21.33 7.32 6.63
N ALA A 212 -20.36 8.15 6.24
CA ALA A 212 -20.30 9.58 6.61
C ALA A 212 -20.37 10.46 5.36
N ASN A 213 -21.46 11.22 5.24
CA ASN A 213 -21.60 12.21 4.18
C ASN A 213 -20.47 13.25 4.28
N SER A 214 -19.79 13.50 3.15
CA SER A 214 -18.77 14.54 3.01
C SER A 214 -17.50 14.33 3.86
N THR A 215 -17.02 13.09 4.01
CA THR A 215 -15.73 12.81 4.62
C THR A 215 -14.82 12.15 3.61
N GLY A 216 -13.73 12.81 3.25
CA GLY A 216 -12.68 12.29 2.37
C GLY A 216 -11.36 12.17 3.09
N TYR A 217 -10.56 11.19 2.69
CA TYR A 217 -9.18 11.02 3.17
C TYR A 217 -8.19 11.26 2.04
N VAL A 218 -7.06 11.85 2.40
CA VAL A 218 -6.01 12.30 1.49
C VAL A 218 -4.68 11.76 1.98
N ILE A 219 -3.93 11.13 1.10
CA ILE A 219 -2.55 10.71 1.34
C ILE A 219 -1.67 11.97 1.35
N PRO A 220 -1.01 12.32 2.49
CA PRO A 220 -0.27 13.58 2.63
C PRO A 220 1.09 13.56 1.94
N MET A 221 1.71 14.73 1.87
CA MET A 221 3.03 14.90 1.25
C MET A 221 4.15 14.11 1.93
N SER A 222 4.06 13.79 3.24
CA SER A 222 5.06 12.93 3.91
C SER A 222 5.13 11.55 3.28
N VAL A 223 3.97 10.93 3.03
CA VAL A 223 3.87 9.61 2.39
C VAL A 223 4.26 9.67 0.91
N ILE A 224 3.81 10.72 0.19
CA ILE A 224 4.15 10.91 -1.23
C ILE A 224 5.66 11.06 -1.43
N ARG A 225 6.33 11.87 -0.59
CA ARG A 225 7.77 12.09 -0.68
C ARG A 225 8.57 10.84 -0.38
N HIS A 226 8.14 10.05 0.60
CA HIS A 226 8.76 8.76 0.87
C HIS A 226 8.71 7.87 -0.37
N PHE A 227 7.52 7.67 -0.95
CA PHE A 227 7.35 6.86 -2.16
C PHE A 227 8.20 7.36 -3.33
N LEU A 228 8.19 8.68 -3.61
CA LEU A 228 8.96 9.26 -4.71
C LEU A 228 10.48 9.11 -4.49
N LYS A 229 10.94 9.22 -3.24
CA LYS A 229 12.35 9.06 -2.89
C LYS A 229 12.79 7.61 -2.97
N ASP A 230 11.94 6.69 -2.53
CA ASP A 230 12.19 5.25 -2.53
C ASP A 230 12.41 4.72 -3.96
N VAL A 231 11.62 5.19 -4.93
CA VAL A 231 11.72 4.75 -6.33
C VAL A 231 12.81 5.45 -7.16
N GLU A 232 13.62 6.34 -6.58
CA GLU A 232 14.68 7.05 -7.31
C GLU A 232 15.78 6.11 -7.84
N ASP A 233 16.07 5.03 -7.12
CA ASP A 233 17.05 4.02 -7.55
C ASP A 233 16.50 3.00 -8.56
N GLY A 234 15.18 3.09 -8.88
CA GLY A 234 14.49 2.22 -9.83
C GLY A 234 13.76 1.05 -9.20
N HIS A 235 13.75 0.94 -7.88
CA HIS A 235 13.08 -0.09 -7.12
C HIS A 235 12.19 0.51 -6.04
N TYR A 236 11.13 -0.20 -5.62
CA TYR A 236 10.32 0.14 -4.47
C TYR A 236 10.59 -0.85 -3.34
N ASP A 237 11.21 -0.40 -2.25
CA ASP A 237 11.58 -1.24 -1.11
C ASP A 237 10.49 -1.32 -0.04
N GLY A 238 9.62 -0.31 0.02
CA GLY A 238 8.50 -0.22 0.95
C GLY A 238 8.84 0.40 2.30
N TYR A 239 7.84 0.43 3.16
CA TYR A 239 7.95 1.08 4.47
C TYR A 239 8.69 0.21 5.48
N VAL A 240 9.52 0.89 6.28
CA VAL A 240 10.16 0.30 7.45
C VAL A 240 9.35 0.62 8.70
N ASN A 241 9.51 -0.14 9.77
CA ASN A 241 8.82 0.09 11.03
C ASN A 241 9.76 -0.16 12.22
N VAL A 242 9.38 0.33 13.39
CA VAL A 242 10.12 0.09 14.63
C VAL A 242 10.01 -1.36 15.12
N ALA A 243 9.04 -2.11 14.64
CA ALA A 243 8.81 -3.52 14.96
C ALA A 243 8.71 -3.79 16.48
N ALA A 244 8.03 -2.91 17.19
CA ALA A 244 7.74 -3.03 18.61
C ALA A 244 6.31 -2.53 18.89
N GLU A 245 5.67 -3.08 19.91
CA GLU A 245 4.36 -2.65 20.41
C GLU A 245 4.55 -1.79 21.66
N PHE A 246 3.79 -0.70 21.76
CA PHE A 246 3.89 0.26 22.84
C PHE A 246 2.60 0.32 23.66
N MET A 247 2.75 0.54 24.96
CA MET A 247 1.63 0.76 25.88
C MET A 247 1.78 2.10 26.60
N PRO A 248 0.67 2.79 26.86
CA PRO A 248 0.70 4.00 27.68
C PRO A 248 1.28 3.75 29.09
N ALA A 249 2.21 4.60 29.52
CA ALA A 249 2.80 4.56 30.87
C ALA A 249 2.17 5.60 31.80
N GLU A 250 0.83 5.72 31.79
CA GLU A 250 0.08 6.72 32.54
C GLU A 250 -0.35 6.23 33.94
N ASN A 251 -0.46 4.92 34.15
CA ASN A 251 -0.88 4.35 35.42
C ASN A 251 0.12 4.66 36.54
N PRO A 252 -0.25 5.35 37.64
CA PRO A 252 0.68 5.75 38.69
C PRO A 252 1.41 4.58 39.38
N ALA A 253 0.73 3.44 39.58
CA ALA A 253 1.35 2.25 40.18
C ALA A 253 2.37 1.62 39.22
N LEU A 254 2.09 1.59 37.92
CA LEU A 254 3.04 1.14 36.88
C LEU A 254 4.26 2.04 36.84
N ARG A 255 4.07 3.37 36.87
CA ARG A 255 5.19 4.34 36.91
C ARG A 255 6.08 4.14 38.12
N GLN A 256 5.47 3.94 39.30
CA GLN A 256 6.21 3.66 40.54
C GLN A 256 6.96 2.32 40.45
N TYR A 257 6.34 1.29 39.93
CA TYR A 257 6.97 -0.02 39.72
C TYR A 257 8.16 0.04 38.78
N LEU A 258 8.07 0.84 37.70
CA LEU A 258 9.14 1.07 36.73
C LEU A 258 10.21 2.10 37.20
N ASN A 259 10.06 2.63 38.43
CA ASN A 259 10.94 3.68 38.99
C ASN A 259 11.07 4.91 38.08
N LEU A 260 9.99 5.32 37.40
CA LEU A 260 9.99 6.49 36.55
C LEU A 260 9.97 7.77 37.39
N PRO A 261 10.82 8.77 37.10
CA PRO A 261 10.73 10.11 37.69
C PRO A 261 9.32 10.70 37.50
N GLN A 262 8.87 11.54 38.45
CA GLN A 262 7.52 12.13 38.40
C GLN A 262 7.29 12.95 37.13
N ASP A 263 8.33 13.63 36.65
CA ASP A 263 8.32 14.50 35.46
C ASP A 263 8.70 13.77 34.16
N ALA A 264 9.15 12.50 34.25
CA ALA A 264 9.46 11.72 33.04
C ALA A 264 8.20 11.40 32.27
N THR A 265 8.20 11.68 30.99
CA THR A 265 7.25 11.19 30.00
C THR A 265 7.82 9.95 29.35
N GLY A 266 7.03 9.22 28.58
CA GLY A 266 7.50 8.05 27.86
C GLY A 266 6.47 6.92 27.84
N CYS A 267 6.63 5.99 26.90
CA CYS A 267 5.76 4.82 26.74
C CYS A 267 6.49 3.52 27.06
N LEU A 268 5.76 2.53 27.52
CA LEU A 268 6.28 1.20 27.81
C LEU A 268 6.38 0.37 26.53
N VAL A 269 7.53 -0.30 26.33
CA VAL A 269 7.68 -1.36 25.33
C VAL A 269 6.98 -2.61 25.84
N ALA A 270 5.87 -2.99 25.20
CA ALA A 270 5.10 -4.18 25.53
C ALA A 270 5.68 -5.43 24.87
N GLU A 271 6.07 -5.32 23.61
CA GLU A 271 6.60 -6.42 22.82
C GLU A 271 7.60 -5.90 21.77
N VAL A 272 8.57 -6.74 21.40
CA VAL A 272 9.51 -6.49 20.30
C VAL A 272 9.45 -7.68 19.35
N ALA A 273 9.21 -7.40 18.07
CA ALA A 273 9.12 -8.44 17.07
C ALA A 273 10.50 -9.06 16.81
N VAL A 274 10.57 -10.38 16.87
CA VAL A 274 11.80 -11.15 16.62
C VAL A 274 12.31 -10.87 15.21
N GLY A 275 13.56 -10.47 15.06
CA GLY A 275 14.18 -10.11 13.77
C GLY A 275 13.69 -8.80 13.16
N GLY A 276 12.91 -8.02 13.91
CA GLY A 276 12.49 -6.68 13.52
C GLY A 276 13.53 -5.61 13.81
N SER A 277 13.26 -4.37 13.43
CA SER A 277 14.19 -3.22 13.54
C SER A 277 14.70 -2.94 14.95
N SER A 278 13.89 -3.22 15.97
CA SER A 278 14.24 -3.00 17.38
C SER A 278 14.71 -4.26 18.11
N ASP A 279 14.80 -5.42 17.43
CA ASP A 279 15.30 -6.67 18.02
C ASP A 279 16.77 -6.50 18.47
N GLY A 280 17.03 -6.76 19.73
CA GLY A 280 18.34 -6.52 20.36
C GLY A 280 18.56 -5.09 20.88
N ALA A 281 17.87 -4.08 20.36
CA ALA A 281 17.94 -2.69 20.85
C ALA A 281 16.96 -2.44 22.01
N LEU A 282 15.70 -2.84 21.84
CA LEU A 282 14.66 -2.73 22.85
C LEU A 282 14.35 -4.08 23.48
N LYS A 283 13.73 -4.05 24.65
CA LYS A 283 13.21 -5.22 25.36
C LYS A 283 11.83 -4.90 25.96
N PRO A 284 10.94 -5.89 26.08
CA PRO A 284 9.73 -5.70 26.87
C PRO A 284 10.06 -5.22 28.28
N GLY A 285 9.37 -4.19 28.75
CA GLY A 285 9.63 -3.52 30.04
C GLY A 285 10.48 -2.26 29.94
N ASP A 286 11.14 -1.96 28.83
CA ASP A 286 11.79 -0.66 28.63
C ASP A 286 10.76 0.46 28.55
N VAL A 287 11.13 1.66 29.02
CA VAL A 287 10.31 2.86 28.81
C VAL A 287 11.06 3.78 27.85
N ILE A 288 10.48 4.06 26.69
CA ILE A 288 11.06 4.98 25.70
C ILE A 288 10.77 6.40 26.13
N LEU A 289 11.84 7.17 26.39
CA LEU A 289 11.79 8.59 26.76
C LEU A 289 11.95 9.52 25.54
N ALA A 290 12.75 9.09 24.57
CA ALA A 290 12.95 9.82 23.33
C ALA A 290 13.35 8.87 22.19
N VAL A 291 13.00 9.25 20.94
CA VAL A 291 13.43 8.59 19.70
C VAL A 291 14.10 9.63 18.81
N ASN A 292 15.35 9.37 18.37
CA ASN A 292 16.19 10.31 17.62
C ASN A 292 16.27 11.71 18.28
N GLY A 293 16.26 11.74 19.63
CA GLY A 293 16.29 12.99 20.42
C GLY A 293 14.93 13.69 20.57
N ILE A 294 13.87 13.21 19.90
CA ILE A 294 12.52 13.74 20.03
C ILE A 294 11.83 13.07 21.23
N LYS A 295 11.34 13.87 22.19
CA LYS A 295 10.65 13.36 23.38
C LYS A 295 9.39 12.60 23.03
N VAL A 296 9.21 11.44 23.68
CA VAL A 296 8.01 10.62 23.58
C VAL A 296 7.12 10.90 24.79
N ASP A 297 5.83 11.11 24.56
CA ASP A 297 4.87 11.24 25.67
C ASP A 297 4.39 9.87 26.21
N SER A 298 3.57 9.90 27.27
CA SER A 298 3.09 8.66 27.90
C SER A 298 2.12 7.85 27.04
N SER A 299 1.61 8.43 25.98
CA SER A 299 0.72 7.79 24.99
C SER A 299 1.45 7.33 23.72
N ALA A 300 2.78 7.23 23.74
CA ALA A 300 3.64 6.88 22.61
C ALA A 300 3.57 7.88 21.43
N MET A 301 3.31 9.16 21.73
CA MET A 301 3.23 10.20 20.69
C MET A 301 4.47 11.11 20.73
N ILE A 302 4.80 11.69 19.59
CA ILE A 302 5.90 12.65 19.39
C ILE A 302 5.38 13.89 18.66
N MET A 303 6.14 14.97 18.68
CA MET A 303 5.86 16.16 17.88
C MET A 303 6.76 16.19 16.65
N LEU A 304 6.18 16.04 15.46
CA LEU A 304 6.86 16.19 14.16
C LEU A 304 6.18 17.29 13.35
N ASP A 305 6.96 18.24 12.84
CA ASP A 305 6.47 19.36 12.00
C ASP A 305 5.29 20.13 12.63
N GLY A 306 5.28 20.25 13.96
CA GLY A 306 4.20 20.91 14.70
C GLY A 306 2.91 20.07 14.86
N VAL A 307 2.92 18.82 14.40
CA VAL A 307 1.80 17.87 14.53
C VAL A 307 2.15 16.78 15.54
N ARG A 308 1.19 16.45 16.42
CA ARG A 308 1.33 15.34 17.37
C ARG A 308 0.96 14.02 16.66
N VAL A 309 1.94 13.14 16.49
CA VAL A 309 1.82 11.88 15.73
C VAL A 309 2.36 10.70 16.54
N PRO A 310 1.96 9.44 16.24
CA PRO A 310 2.59 8.25 16.81
C PRO A 310 4.10 8.25 16.58
N LEU A 311 4.86 7.68 17.52
CA LEU A 311 6.34 7.63 17.39
C LEU A 311 6.79 6.80 16.17
N GLU A 312 5.96 5.89 15.70
CA GLU A 312 6.17 5.08 14.49
C GLU A 312 6.28 5.94 13.22
N GLU A 313 5.65 7.13 13.20
CA GLU A 313 5.75 8.07 12.07
C GLU A 313 7.20 8.45 11.76
N LEU A 314 8.10 8.37 12.74
CA LEU A 314 9.52 8.61 12.52
C LEU A 314 10.16 7.52 11.65
N ALA A 315 9.78 6.27 11.85
CA ALA A 315 10.20 5.17 10.98
C ALA A 315 9.57 5.28 9.59
N GLU A 316 8.30 5.68 9.50
CA GLU A 316 7.59 5.91 8.24
C GLU A 316 8.28 6.93 7.30
N ARG A 317 9.08 7.85 7.88
CA ARG A 317 9.87 8.85 7.12
C ARG A 317 11.29 8.40 6.84
N SER A 318 11.68 7.22 7.26
CA SER A 318 13.04 6.66 7.16
C SER A 318 13.07 5.53 6.14
N PHE A 319 14.28 5.10 5.75
CA PHE A 319 14.50 4.06 4.75
C PHE A 319 15.18 2.83 5.34
N SER A 320 15.20 1.75 4.59
CA SER A 320 15.87 0.51 4.97
C SER A 320 17.36 0.76 5.18
N GLY A 321 17.88 0.32 6.33
CA GLY A 321 19.27 0.55 6.75
C GLY A 321 19.50 1.79 7.62
N ASP A 322 18.54 2.71 7.70
CA ASP A 322 18.64 3.87 8.58
C ASP A 322 18.69 3.45 10.05
N LYS A 323 19.37 4.28 10.86
CA LYS A 323 19.52 4.05 12.29
C LYS A 323 18.45 4.79 13.08
N VAL A 324 17.87 4.09 14.04
CA VAL A 324 16.94 4.69 15.01
C VAL A 324 17.56 4.61 16.39
N LYS A 325 17.72 5.78 17.06
CA LYS A 325 18.28 5.90 18.41
C LYS A 325 17.17 6.05 19.42
N TYR A 326 17.22 5.22 20.46
CA TYR A 326 16.28 5.24 21.56
C TYR A 326 16.98 5.72 22.83
N THR A 327 16.42 6.73 23.50
CA THR A 327 16.74 7.03 24.90
C THR A 327 15.71 6.31 25.74
N ILE A 328 16.13 5.34 26.54
CA ILE A 328 15.24 4.47 27.33
C ILE A 328 15.54 4.49 28.81
N MET A 329 14.54 4.13 29.62
CA MET A 329 14.71 3.70 30.99
C MET A 329 14.61 2.18 31.05
N ARG A 330 15.67 1.50 31.49
CA ARG A 330 15.74 0.04 31.70
C ARG A 330 16.25 -0.23 33.10
N ASP A 331 15.53 -1.03 33.89
CA ASP A 331 15.87 -1.35 35.28
C ASP A 331 16.19 -0.11 36.15
N GLY A 332 15.43 0.97 35.98
CA GLY A 332 15.60 2.23 36.69
C GLY A 332 16.83 3.06 36.25
N LYS A 333 17.50 2.72 35.15
CA LYS A 333 18.65 3.45 34.60
C LYS A 333 18.35 3.97 33.20
N GLN A 334 18.64 5.25 32.98
CA GLN A 334 18.57 5.82 31.65
C GLN A 334 19.78 5.38 30.83
N MET A 335 19.54 4.99 29.57
CA MET A 335 20.58 4.60 28.63
C MET A 335 20.14 4.88 27.18
N GLU A 336 21.10 4.82 26.27
CA GLU A 336 20.84 4.89 24.82
C GLU A 336 21.03 3.53 24.18
N THR A 337 20.18 3.21 23.22
CA THR A 337 20.29 2.02 22.36
C THR A 337 20.00 2.41 20.92
N GLU A 338 20.40 1.55 19.97
CA GLU A 338 20.25 1.84 18.55
C GLU A 338 19.74 0.60 17.83
N GLY A 339 18.69 0.77 17.01
CA GLY A 339 18.18 -0.21 16.07
C GLY A 339 18.56 0.13 14.64
N THR A 340 18.34 -0.84 13.72
CA THR A 340 18.48 -0.62 12.27
C THR A 340 17.13 -0.89 11.62
N LEU A 341 16.59 0.12 10.96
CA LEU A 341 15.26 0.04 10.34
C LEU A 341 15.28 -0.93 9.15
N ALA A 342 14.27 -1.78 9.07
CA ALA A 342 14.07 -2.73 7.99
C ALA A 342 12.57 -3.07 7.85
N PRO A 343 12.11 -3.47 6.66
CA PRO A 343 10.77 -4.02 6.49
C PRO A 343 10.60 -5.31 7.30
N LEU A 344 9.52 -5.46 8.04
CA LEU A 344 9.21 -6.69 8.77
C LEU A 344 8.50 -7.69 7.85
N LYS A 345 9.25 -8.56 7.19
CA LYS A 345 8.71 -9.55 6.21
C LYS A 345 7.61 -10.43 6.78
N ALA A 346 7.70 -10.79 8.06
CA ALA A 346 6.71 -11.64 8.71
C ALA A 346 5.30 -11.00 8.78
N SER A 347 5.19 -9.66 8.82
CA SER A 347 3.90 -8.97 8.84
C SER A 347 3.15 -9.07 7.51
N GLN A 348 3.84 -9.36 6.41
CA GLN A 348 3.25 -9.49 5.08
C GLN A 348 2.37 -10.73 4.91
N VAL A 349 2.43 -11.71 5.82
CA VAL A 349 1.55 -12.90 5.80
C VAL A 349 0.07 -12.55 5.76
N LEU A 350 -0.34 -11.43 6.37
CA LEU A 350 -1.71 -10.95 6.34
C LEU A 350 -1.94 -9.81 5.34
N ALA A 351 -0.94 -9.44 4.55
CA ALA A 351 -1.11 -8.50 3.45
C ALA A 351 -1.90 -9.14 2.30
N ARG A 352 -2.57 -8.30 1.52
CA ARG A 352 -3.13 -8.73 0.24
C ARG A 352 -2.02 -8.87 -0.80
N ALA A 353 -2.13 -9.89 -1.62
CA ALA A 353 -1.26 -10.06 -2.78
C ALA A 353 -1.95 -9.44 -4.01
N TYR A 354 -1.38 -8.35 -4.51
CA TYR A 354 -1.79 -7.70 -5.75
C TYR A 354 -0.83 -8.07 -6.88
N ASP A 355 -1.31 -7.95 -8.12
CA ASP A 355 -0.51 -8.13 -9.34
C ASP A 355 0.17 -9.51 -9.44
N GLN A 356 -0.36 -10.49 -8.73
CA GLN A 356 0.16 -11.85 -8.65
C GLN A 356 -0.96 -12.87 -8.80
N LEU A 357 -0.63 -13.98 -9.47
CA LEU A 357 -1.53 -15.13 -9.51
C LEU A 357 -1.40 -15.94 -8.22
N PRO A 358 -2.51 -16.56 -7.74
CA PRO A 358 -2.48 -17.36 -6.51
C PRO A 358 -1.50 -18.53 -6.62
N ARG A 359 -0.63 -18.67 -5.62
CA ARG A 359 0.25 -19.84 -5.45
C ARG A 359 -0.57 -21.03 -4.96
N TYR A 360 -0.28 -22.23 -5.46
CA TYR A 360 -0.95 -23.44 -5.02
C TYR A 360 -0.14 -24.70 -5.33
N VAL A 361 -0.51 -25.79 -4.63
CA VAL A 361 -0.14 -27.16 -4.96
C VAL A 361 -1.43 -27.99 -4.92
N GLU A 362 -1.65 -28.82 -5.94
CA GLU A 362 -2.70 -29.82 -5.99
C GLU A 362 -2.06 -31.22 -5.86
N PHE A 363 -2.61 -32.10 -5.05
CA PHE A 363 -2.17 -33.50 -4.92
C PHE A 363 -3.35 -34.36 -4.47
N GLY A 364 -3.70 -35.36 -5.25
CA GLY A 364 -4.80 -36.28 -4.93
C GLY A 364 -6.15 -35.58 -4.75
N GLY A 365 -6.37 -34.46 -5.39
CA GLY A 365 -7.54 -33.59 -5.22
C GLY A 365 -7.43 -32.61 -4.04
N LEU A 366 -6.42 -32.72 -3.20
CA LEU A 366 -6.18 -31.75 -2.15
C LEU A 366 -5.51 -30.51 -2.74
N VAL A 367 -6.04 -29.32 -2.42
CA VAL A 367 -5.49 -28.04 -2.86
C VAL A 367 -4.88 -27.32 -1.68
N PHE A 368 -3.60 -27.03 -1.79
CA PHE A 368 -2.81 -26.35 -0.77
C PHE A 368 -2.44 -24.94 -1.23
N GLN A 369 -2.51 -23.97 -0.33
CA GLN A 369 -2.15 -22.57 -0.58
C GLN A 369 -1.43 -21.99 0.64
N PRO A 370 -0.54 -21.00 0.46
CA PRO A 370 0.09 -20.33 1.59
C PRO A 370 -0.94 -19.49 2.37
N MET A 371 -0.67 -19.27 3.65
CA MET A 371 -1.44 -18.39 4.49
C MET A 371 -1.28 -16.94 4.00
N GLN A 372 -2.35 -16.36 3.48
CA GLN A 372 -2.44 -14.98 2.97
C GLN A 372 -3.83 -14.44 3.24
N ALA A 373 -3.96 -13.13 3.38
CA ALA A 373 -5.25 -12.46 3.63
C ALA A 373 -6.33 -12.84 2.59
N ASP A 374 -5.94 -12.92 1.32
CA ASP A 374 -6.86 -13.27 0.22
C ASP A 374 -7.33 -14.71 0.28
N VAL A 375 -6.45 -15.66 0.65
CA VAL A 375 -6.81 -17.07 0.87
C VAL A 375 -7.77 -17.19 2.05
N ILE A 376 -7.45 -16.54 3.19
CA ILE A 376 -8.26 -16.54 4.40
C ILE A 376 -9.66 -15.99 4.10
N SER A 377 -9.74 -14.86 3.41
CA SER A 377 -11.00 -14.20 3.03
C SER A 377 -11.81 -15.04 2.03
N ALA A 378 -11.19 -15.47 0.92
CA ALA A 378 -11.88 -16.23 -0.12
C ALA A 378 -12.44 -17.56 0.38
N ARG A 379 -11.78 -18.19 1.37
CA ARG A 379 -12.15 -19.47 1.95
C ARG A 379 -12.93 -19.39 3.23
N ASN A 380 -13.16 -18.18 3.79
CA ASN A 380 -13.76 -17.96 5.09
C ASN A 380 -13.08 -18.81 6.18
N ILE A 381 -11.74 -18.75 6.24
CA ILE A 381 -10.98 -19.51 7.23
C ILE A 381 -11.16 -18.86 8.60
N SER A 382 -11.68 -19.64 9.55
CA SER A 382 -11.90 -19.14 10.92
C SER A 382 -10.57 -18.83 11.63
N PRO A 383 -10.46 -17.73 12.38
CA PRO A 383 -9.27 -17.38 13.17
C PRO A 383 -8.73 -18.52 14.03
N LYS A 384 -9.62 -19.33 14.63
CA LYS A 384 -9.22 -20.51 15.44
C LYS A 384 -8.36 -21.53 14.68
N ASN A 385 -8.39 -21.52 13.36
CA ASN A 385 -7.66 -22.49 12.53
C ASN A 385 -6.25 -21.99 12.16
N TYR A 386 -5.91 -20.73 12.43
CA TYR A 386 -4.63 -20.17 12.03
C TYR A 386 -3.94 -19.25 13.03
N LEU A 387 -4.64 -18.69 14.02
CA LEU A 387 -4.04 -17.70 14.93
C LEU A 387 -2.82 -18.25 15.68
N VAL A 388 -2.88 -19.49 16.16
CA VAL A 388 -1.74 -20.12 16.86
C VAL A 388 -0.55 -20.27 15.94
N GLU A 389 -0.77 -20.72 14.71
CA GLU A 389 0.27 -20.92 13.71
C GLU A 389 0.85 -19.59 13.20
N MET A 390 -0.01 -18.58 13.08
CA MET A 390 0.39 -17.22 12.73
C MET A 390 1.24 -16.60 13.83
N ASP A 391 0.84 -16.76 15.10
CA ASP A 391 1.59 -16.27 16.23
C ASP A 391 2.98 -16.93 16.32
N ALA A 392 3.04 -18.24 16.19
CA ALA A 392 4.30 -18.98 16.13
C ALA A 392 5.17 -18.53 14.94
N TYR A 393 4.56 -18.32 13.78
CA TYR A 393 5.28 -17.87 12.58
C TYR A 393 5.84 -16.45 12.75
N VAL A 394 5.01 -15.49 13.18
CA VAL A 394 5.40 -14.07 13.29
C VAL A 394 6.18 -13.82 14.57
N ARG A 395 5.55 -14.08 15.75
CA ARG A 395 6.12 -13.75 17.08
C ARG A 395 7.13 -14.80 17.54
N GLY A 396 6.87 -16.06 17.27
CA GLY A 396 7.79 -17.16 17.57
C GLY A 396 9.01 -17.20 16.65
N GLY A 397 9.05 -16.40 15.58
CA GLY A 397 10.18 -16.27 14.67
C GLY A 397 10.36 -17.46 13.72
N GLU A 398 9.34 -18.31 13.54
CA GLU A 398 9.41 -19.46 12.60
C GLU A 398 9.66 -19.01 11.14
N PHE A 399 9.30 -17.78 10.77
CA PHE A 399 9.58 -17.21 9.45
C PHE A 399 11.08 -17.20 9.08
N LYS A 400 11.99 -17.31 10.07
CA LYS A 400 13.45 -17.42 9.82
C LYS A 400 13.83 -18.77 9.18
N THR A 401 13.00 -19.80 9.34
CA THR A 401 13.25 -21.18 8.88
C THR A 401 12.15 -21.73 8.00
N LYS A 402 10.99 -21.10 7.97
CA LYS A 402 9.84 -21.46 7.14
C LYS A 402 9.53 -20.37 6.14
N GLU A 403 9.33 -20.75 4.88
CA GLU A 403 8.89 -19.84 3.81
C GLU A 403 7.44 -19.38 4.03
N ASP A 404 6.55 -20.36 4.28
CA ASP A 404 5.12 -20.13 4.40
C ASP A 404 4.51 -21.00 5.51
N VAL A 405 3.38 -20.58 6.06
CA VAL A 405 2.41 -21.47 6.70
C VAL A 405 1.42 -21.95 5.63
N VAL A 406 1.27 -23.25 5.42
CA VAL A 406 0.49 -23.81 4.31
C VAL A 406 -0.84 -24.36 4.80
N PHE A 407 -1.94 -23.96 4.15
CA PHE A 407 -3.29 -24.50 4.37
C PHE A 407 -3.65 -25.59 3.37
N LEU A 408 -4.38 -26.61 3.82
CA LEU A 408 -5.29 -27.37 2.97
C LEU A 408 -6.55 -26.52 2.76
N THR A 409 -6.70 -25.92 1.57
CA THR A 409 -7.77 -24.95 1.31
C THR A 409 -9.01 -25.54 0.64
N ASN A 410 -8.85 -26.61 -0.10
CA ASN A 410 -9.94 -27.28 -0.82
C ASN A 410 -9.69 -28.77 -1.02
N VAL A 411 -10.75 -29.50 -1.24
CA VAL A 411 -10.71 -30.89 -1.69
C VAL A 411 -11.54 -30.99 -2.97
N LEU A 412 -10.94 -31.46 -4.06
CA LEU A 412 -11.60 -31.77 -5.33
C LEU A 412 -12.06 -33.23 -5.26
N PRO A 413 -13.37 -33.51 -5.14
CA PRO A 413 -13.85 -34.85 -4.88
C PRO A 413 -13.46 -35.90 -5.93
N ASP A 414 -12.84 -36.98 -5.44
CA ASP A 414 -12.47 -38.17 -6.20
C ASP A 414 -12.49 -39.41 -5.27
N GLU A 415 -12.44 -40.60 -5.83
CA GLU A 415 -12.41 -41.84 -5.04
C GLU A 415 -11.19 -41.90 -4.12
N VAL A 416 -10.06 -41.36 -4.56
CA VAL A 416 -8.76 -41.43 -3.83
C VAL A 416 -8.78 -40.57 -2.55
N ASN A 417 -9.65 -39.55 -2.47
CA ASN A 417 -9.77 -38.63 -1.33
C ASN A 417 -11.14 -38.72 -0.65
N ALA A 418 -11.83 -39.84 -0.75
CA ALA A 418 -13.16 -40.01 -0.17
C ALA A 418 -13.16 -39.65 1.34
N ARG A 419 -14.11 -38.78 1.76
CA ARG A 419 -14.25 -38.26 3.15
C ARG A 419 -13.06 -37.45 3.69
N MET A 420 -12.25 -36.85 2.81
CA MET A 420 -11.19 -35.92 3.21
C MET A 420 -11.66 -34.45 3.22
N ASP A 421 -12.85 -34.13 2.74
CA ASP A 421 -13.45 -32.80 2.76
C ASP A 421 -13.65 -32.23 4.17
N ASP A 422 -13.86 -33.07 5.19
CA ASP A 422 -13.94 -32.68 6.60
C ASP A 422 -12.65 -32.06 7.16
N PHE A 423 -11.51 -32.30 6.53
CA PHE A 423 -10.21 -31.82 6.95
C PHE A 423 -9.78 -30.48 6.35
N GLY A 424 -10.58 -29.89 5.48
CA GLY A 424 -10.30 -28.61 4.83
C GLY A 424 -10.11 -27.45 5.82
N ARG A 425 -9.35 -26.42 5.37
CA ARG A 425 -9.07 -25.17 6.11
C ARG A 425 -8.20 -25.35 7.36
N ARG A 426 -7.32 -26.36 7.36
CA ARG A 426 -6.33 -26.60 8.42
C ARG A 426 -4.91 -26.41 7.89
N VAL A 427 -4.00 -26.10 8.79
CA VAL A 427 -2.57 -25.96 8.49
C VAL A 427 -1.95 -27.33 8.32
N VAL A 428 -1.12 -27.50 7.27
CA VAL A 428 -0.32 -28.69 7.02
C VAL A 428 0.92 -28.64 7.91
N LYS A 429 1.16 -29.70 8.70
CA LYS A 429 2.31 -29.78 9.61
C LYS A 429 3.43 -30.65 9.05
N LYS A 430 3.09 -31.87 8.59
CA LYS A 430 4.10 -32.83 8.11
C LYS A 430 3.60 -33.62 6.92
N VAL A 431 4.55 -34.06 6.10
CA VAL A 431 4.37 -35.11 5.08
C VAL A 431 5.35 -36.21 5.35
N ASN A 432 4.88 -37.46 5.52
CA ASN A 432 5.68 -38.63 5.86
C ASN A 432 6.63 -38.38 7.05
N GLY A 433 6.16 -37.68 8.09
CA GLY A 433 6.91 -37.33 9.29
C GLY A 433 7.89 -36.14 9.12
N VAL A 434 8.07 -35.61 7.90
CA VAL A 434 8.93 -34.45 7.61
C VAL A 434 8.10 -33.16 7.78
N GLU A 435 8.60 -32.22 8.59
CA GLU A 435 7.95 -30.93 8.81
C GLU A 435 7.92 -30.08 7.53
N VAL A 436 6.74 -29.52 7.21
CA VAL A 436 6.56 -28.63 6.04
C VAL A 436 7.09 -27.25 6.36
N LYS A 437 8.00 -26.73 5.52
CA LYS A 437 8.64 -25.42 5.67
C LYS A 437 8.06 -24.33 4.76
N GLY A 438 7.16 -24.68 3.87
CA GLY A 438 6.52 -23.78 2.93
C GLY A 438 5.87 -24.53 1.78
N LEU A 439 5.24 -23.76 0.87
CA LEU A 439 4.53 -24.34 -0.26
C LEU A 439 5.48 -25.05 -1.24
N SER A 440 6.66 -24.49 -1.48
CA SER A 440 7.69 -25.10 -2.36
C SER A 440 8.18 -26.42 -1.78
N HIS A 441 8.48 -26.44 -0.48
CA HIS A 441 8.90 -27.68 0.21
C HIS A 441 7.78 -28.73 0.27
N LEU A 442 6.52 -28.30 0.44
CA LEU A 442 5.37 -29.22 0.36
C LEU A 442 5.31 -29.90 -1.01
N TYR A 443 5.50 -29.12 -2.09
CA TYR A 443 5.53 -29.67 -3.45
C TYR A 443 6.63 -30.74 -3.61
N GLU A 444 7.83 -30.48 -3.16
CA GLU A 444 8.95 -31.42 -3.21
C GLU A 444 8.67 -32.75 -2.44
N LEU A 445 8.00 -32.65 -1.29
CA LEU A 445 7.62 -33.81 -0.49
C LEU A 445 6.50 -34.64 -1.14
N LEU A 446 5.56 -34.00 -1.84
CA LEU A 446 4.44 -34.67 -2.50
C LEU A 446 4.82 -35.23 -3.88
N TYR A 447 5.72 -34.54 -4.59
CA TYR A 447 6.19 -34.88 -5.94
C TYR A 447 7.73 -35.09 -5.95
N PRO A 448 8.25 -36.13 -5.26
CA PRO A 448 9.67 -36.36 -5.22
C PRO A 448 10.21 -36.71 -6.60
N GLN A 449 11.40 -36.18 -6.92
CA GLN A 449 12.08 -36.48 -8.19
C GLN A 449 12.48 -37.97 -8.31
N ASP A 450 12.89 -38.57 -7.20
CA ASP A 450 13.16 -40.02 -7.13
C ASP A 450 11.88 -40.80 -6.82
N THR A 451 11.24 -41.25 -7.89
CA THR A 451 10.02 -42.06 -7.78
C THR A 451 10.31 -43.54 -7.45
N ALA A 452 11.56 -44.01 -7.62
CA ALA A 452 11.92 -45.42 -7.36
C ALA A 452 11.91 -45.75 -5.86
N ASN A 453 12.19 -44.76 -5.01
CA ASN A 453 12.18 -44.88 -3.55
C ASN A 453 10.94 -44.27 -2.89
N ARG A 454 9.89 -44.04 -3.66
CA ARG A 454 8.63 -43.51 -3.14
C ARG A 454 8.01 -44.48 -2.15
N PRO A 455 7.63 -44.06 -0.92
CA PRO A 455 6.97 -44.93 0.05
C PRO A 455 5.63 -45.47 -0.48
N ALA A 456 5.14 -46.58 0.05
CA ALA A 456 3.83 -47.12 -0.35
C ALA A 456 2.68 -46.15 -0.13
N TYR A 457 2.80 -45.31 0.90
CA TYR A 457 1.78 -44.34 1.27
C TYR A 457 2.37 -42.93 1.39
N THR A 458 1.57 -41.90 1.01
CA THR A 458 1.80 -40.51 1.39
C THR A 458 0.91 -40.17 2.56
N VAL A 459 1.52 -39.76 3.68
CA VAL A 459 0.85 -39.45 4.94
C VAL A 459 0.97 -37.97 5.23
N ILE A 460 -0.14 -37.25 5.33
CA ILE A 460 -0.20 -35.80 5.55
C ILE A 460 -0.84 -35.53 6.92
N GLU A 461 -0.08 -34.88 7.80
CA GLU A 461 -0.52 -34.50 9.14
C GLU A 461 -0.98 -33.02 9.14
N LEU A 462 -2.14 -32.75 9.70
CA LEU A 462 -2.74 -31.43 9.78
C LEU A 462 -2.85 -30.95 11.24
N ALA A 463 -2.73 -29.65 11.46
CA ALA A 463 -2.89 -29.05 12.79
C ALA A 463 -4.28 -29.33 13.38
N GLY A 464 -4.30 -29.80 14.64
CA GLY A 464 -5.54 -30.10 15.36
C GLY A 464 -6.38 -31.23 14.76
N ALA A 465 -5.79 -32.08 13.90
CA ALA A 465 -6.44 -33.30 13.42
C ALA A 465 -5.93 -34.51 14.23
N GLU A 466 -6.86 -35.35 14.68
CA GLU A 466 -6.52 -36.56 15.45
C GLU A 466 -5.92 -37.67 14.58
N ARG A 467 -6.19 -37.65 13.27
CA ARG A 467 -5.69 -38.64 12.30
C ARG A 467 -5.16 -37.95 11.05
N PRO A 468 -4.14 -38.52 10.41
CA PRO A 468 -3.59 -38.00 9.17
C PRO A 468 -4.50 -38.30 7.96
N LEU A 469 -4.23 -37.63 6.84
CA LEU A 469 -4.70 -38.00 5.52
C LEU A 469 -3.70 -38.98 4.91
N VAL A 470 -4.19 -40.05 4.29
CA VAL A 470 -3.33 -41.12 3.75
C VAL A 470 -3.72 -41.42 2.32
N PHE A 471 -2.75 -41.43 1.42
CA PHE A 471 -2.89 -41.81 0.01
C PHE A 471 -2.07 -43.04 -0.31
N ASP A 472 -2.64 -43.97 -1.07
CA ASP A 472 -1.91 -45.06 -1.69
C ASP A 472 -1.17 -44.52 -2.93
N ASN A 473 0.16 -44.56 -2.88
CA ASN A 473 0.99 -44.04 -3.96
C ASN A 473 0.96 -44.90 -5.25
N ALA A 474 0.46 -46.12 -5.19
CA ALA A 474 0.21 -46.91 -6.39
C ALA A 474 -0.95 -46.36 -7.25
N ALA A 475 -1.93 -45.71 -6.61
CA ALA A 475 -3.09 -45.16 -7.29
C ALA A 475 -2.99 -43.65 -7.60
N ILE A 476 -2.08 -42.93 -6.95
CA ILE A 476 -2.10 -41.44 -6.90
C ILE A 476 -1.81 -40.79 -8.25
N ASP A 477 -0.89 -41.32 -9.06
CA ASP A 477 -0.52 -40.70 -10.33
C ASP A 477 -1.66 -40.79 -11.36
N ALA A 478 -2.42 -41.90 -11.36
CA ALA A 478 -3.60 -42.07 -12.17
C ALA A 478 -4.73 -41.15 -11.67
N ALA A 479 -4.87 -40.99 -10.35
CA ALA A 479 -5.84 -40.09 -9.73
C ALA A 479 -5.55 -38.62 -10.07
N ASN A 480 -4.29 -38.17 -9.94
CA ASN A 480 -3.88 -36.80 -10.27
C ASN A 480 -4.21 -36.45 -11.73
N LYS A 481 -3.94 -37.34 -12.69
CA LYS A 481 -4.32 -37.15 -14.10
C LYS A 481 -5.84 -37.02 -14.29
N ARG A 482 -6.60 -37.89 -13.64
CA ARG A 482 -8.07 -37.89 -13.72
C ARG A 482 -8.66 -36.64 -13.11
N ILE A 483 -8.17 -36.23 -11.94
CA ILE A 483 -8.57 -35.03 -11.21
C ILE A 483 -8.23 -33.78 -12.03
N GLY A 484 -6.99 -33.71 -12.52
CA GLY A 484 -6.53 -32.61 -13.37
C GLY A 484 -7.43 -32.39 -14.58
N ALA A 485 -7.78 -33.48 -15.30
CA ALA A 485 -8.70 -33.43 -16.44
C ALA A 485 -10.13 -33.05 -16.02
N LYS A 486 -10.65 -33.61 -14.92
CA LYS A 486 -12.02 -33.37 -14.44
C LYS A 486 -12.24 -31.92 -13.98
N TYR A 487 -11.25 -31.33 -13.30
CA TYR A 487 -11.38 -30.00 -12.69
C TYR A 487 -10.60 -28.91 -13.45
N ASN A 488 -10.09 -29.23 -14.63
CA ASN A 488 -9.29 -28.33 -15.47
C ASN A 488 -8.10 -27.70 -14.71
N VAL A 489 -7.36 -28.52 -13.96
CA VAL A 489 -6.11 -28.12 -13.31
C VAL A 489 -4.96 -28.32 -14.32
N PRO A 490 -4.38 -27.27 -14.89
CA PRO A 490 -3.40 -27.40 -15.99
C PRO A 490 -2.07 -27.95 -15.51
N GLU A 491 -1.65 -27.53 -14.30
CA GLU A 491 -0.38 -27.91 -13.68
C GLU A 491 -0.63 -28.24 -12.22
N PRO A 492 0.12 -29.20 -11.64
CA PRO A 492 -0.06 -29.59 -10.24
C PRO A 492 0.35 -28.49 -9.25
N ALA A 493 1.11 -27.49 -9.68
CA ALA A 493 1.53 -26.40 -8.81
C ALA A 493 1.81 -25.09 -9.55
N ARG A 494 1.64 -23.98 -8.84
CA ARG A 494 2.21 -22.67 -9.13
C ARG A 494 2.89 -22.19 -7.84
N LEU A 495 4.24 -22.12 -7.86
CA LEU A 495 5.05 -21.83 -6.68
C LEU A 495 5.53 -20.37 -6.63
N LYS A 496 5.45 -19.65 -7.76
CA LYS A 496 5.82 -18.23 -7.89
C LYS A 496 4.68 -17.44 -8.51
#